data_6643a1093929a21cb02d1bd2a022c509
#
_entry.id   6643a1093929a21cb02d1bd2a022c509
#
_cell.length_a   1.000
_cell.length_b   1.000
_cell.length_c   1.000
_cell.angle_alpha   90.00
_cell.angle_beta   90.00
_cell.angle_gamma   90.00
#
_symmetry.space_group_name_H-M   'P 1'
#
loop_
_entity.id
_entity.type
_entity.pdbx_description
1 polymer ?
#
loop_
_entity_poly.entity_id
_entity_poly.type
_entity_poly.pdbx_seq_one_letter_code
_entity_poly.pdbx_strand_id
1 'polypeptide(L)'
;YKEPLFWIHLNMDYPFNLKGILYFPKINTEYESIEGTIKLYNNQVFVADNIKEVIPEFLLLLKGVIDCPDLPLNVSRSALQNDGFVKKISDYITKKVADKLTGMCKTDRENYEKYWDDINPFIKFGCLKDEKFAEKMNDYIIFKNLEGKYVTLKDYLEANKEKHENTVFYVTDEKEQSQYINMFKKENMDAIILTHNIDQPFITHLEGKNEGLKFARIDTDLSDIFKEETNEDELKDTTEALTAAFKKALNND
;
A
#
# COMPACT_ATOMS: atom_id res chain seq x y z
N TYR A 1 16.71 -2.51 22.33
CA TYR A 1 16.14 -1.67 21.27
C TYR A 1 16.18 -2.48 19.96
N LYS A 2 15.03 -2.62 19.26
CA LYS A 2 15.01 -3.25 17.94
C LYS A 2 15.52 -2.24 16.91
N GLU A 3 16.36 -2.70 16.00
CA GLU A 3 16.89 -1.88 14.92
C GLU A 3 15.74 -1.50 13.94
N PRO A 4 15.62 -0.21 13.55
CA PRO A 4 14.63 0.19 12.57
C PRO A 4 15.00 -0.31 11.17
N LEU A 5 14.00 -0.47 10.30
CA LEU A 5 14.22 -0.84 8.91
C LEU A 5 15.00 0.27 8.18
N PHE A 6 14.59 1.51 8.39
CA PHE A 6 15.24 2.71 7.88
C PHE A 6 14.69 3.95 8.61
N TRP A 7 15.24 5.10 8.31
CA TRP A 7 14.86 6.37 8.93
C TRP A 7 14.77 7.51 7.94
N ILE A 8 14.10 8.57 8.35
CA ILE A 8 13.89 9.79 7.58
C ILE A 8 14.36 10.97 8.42
N HIS A 9 15.30 11.75 7.90
CA HIS A 9 15.66 13.03 8.47
C HIS A 9 14.66 14.11 8.08
N LEU A 10 14.18 14.85 9.05
CA LEU A 10 13.39 16.05 8.87
C LEU A 10 14.27 17.26 9.18
N ASN A 11 14.40 18.16 8.22
CA ASN A 11 15.13 19.41 8.39
C ASN A 11 14.52 20.47 7.47
N MET A 12 13.93 21.50 8.09
CA MET A 12 13.34 22.62 7.41
C MET A 12 13.63 23.89 8.21
N ASP A 13 14.08 24.94 7.52
CA ASP A 13 14.36 26.24 8.12
C ASP A 13 13.34 27.31 7.71
N TYR A 14 12.68 27.12 6.56
CA TYR A 14 11.66 28.04 6.05
C TYR A 14 10.55 27.26 5.33
N PRO A 15 9.26 27.56 5.48
CA PRO A 15 8.68 28.72 6.19
C PRO A 15 8.56 28.55 7.71
N PHE A 16 9.03 27.46 8.28
CA PHE A 16 9.09 27.21 9.72
C PHE A 16 10.31 26.33 10.06
N ASN A 17 10.76 26.42 11.29
CA ASN A 17 11.84 25.57 11.78
C ASN A 17 11.28 24.22 12.24
N LEU A 18 11.77 23.14 11.64
CA LEU A 18 11.45 21.79 12.06
C LEU A 18 12.66 20.88 11.86
N LYS A 19 13.06 20.21 12.92
CA LYS A 19 14.13 19.21 12.91
C LYS A 19 13.63 17.92 13.53
N GLY A 20 14.10 16.80 13.02
CA GLY A 20 13.69 15.53 13.59
C GLY A 20 14.19 14.33 12.83
N ILE A 21 13.80 13.17 13.35
CA ILE A 21 14.06 11.88 12.74
C ILE A 21 12.85 10.97 12.98
N LEU A 22 12.39 10.34 11.91
CA LEU A 22 11.34 9.31 11.95
C LEU A 22 11.94 7.97 11.61
N TYR A 23 11.51 6.93 12.33
CA TYR A 23 11.96 5.56 12.15
C TYR A 23 10.81 4.68 11.70
N PHE A 24 11.05 3.85 10.69
CA PHE A 24 10.18 2.75 10.34
C PHE A 24 10.56 1.53 11.18
N PRO A 25 9.71 1.14 12.15
CA PRO A 25 9.96 -0.04 12.94
C PRO A 25 9.69 -1.29 12.12
N LYS A 26 10.34 -2.39 12.46
CA LYS A 26 9.92 -3.70 12.00
C LYS A 26 8.62 -4.05 12.74
N ILE A 27 7.51 -4.12 12.00
CA ILE A 27 6.20 -4.41 12.56
C ILE A 27 6.09 -5.91 12.77
N ASN A 28 6.15 -6.34 14.01
CA ASN A 28 5.87 -7.72 14.40
C ASN A 28 4.39 -7.80 14.78
N THR A 29 3.56 -8.26 13.86
CA THR A 29 2.09 -8.24 13.97
C THR A 29 1.54 -9.18 15.04
N GLU A 30 2.36 -10.05 15.63
CA GLU A 30 1.85 -11.08 16.54
C GLU A 30 1.70 -10.64 18.00
N TYR A 31 2.42 -9.63 18.49
CA TYR A 31 2.47 -9.36 19.94
C TYR A 31 2.66 -7.91 20.39
N GLU A 32 2.75 -6.92 19.51
CA GLU A 32 2.96 -5.53 19.93
C GLU A 32 1.82 -4.63 19.46
N SER A 33 1.39 -3.71 20.31
CA SER A 33 0.51 -2.61 19.88
C SER A 33 1.18 -1.90 18.71
N ILE A 34 0.45 -1.78 17.62
CA ILE A 34 0.93 -1.19 16.35
C ILE A 34 1.24 0.31 16.50
N GLU A 35 0.99 0.88 17.67
CA GLU A 35 1.25 2.30 17.92
C GLU A 35 2.74 2.59 18.06
N GLY A 36 3.24 3.36 17.12
CA GLY A 36 4.54 4.01 17.24
C GLY A 36 4.49 5.11 18.30
N THR A 37 5.63 5.70 18.61
CA THR A 37 5.70 6.88 19.48
C THR A 37 6.51 7.95 18.80
N ILE A 38 5.85 9.03 18.41
CA ILE A 38 6.51 10.25 17.90
C ILE A 38 6.45 11.29 19.01
N LYS A 39 7.64 11.65 19.54
CA LYS A 39 7.79 12.66 20.58
C LYS A 39 7.95 14.04 19.96
N LEU A 40 7.11 14.96 20.40
CA LEU A 40 7.15 16.34 19.94
C LEU A 40 7.84 17.23 20.99
N TYR A 41 8.77 18.01 20.52
CA TYR A 41 9.50 19.01 21.28
C TYR A 41 9.28 20.42 20.70
N ASN A 42 9.46 21.42 21.53
CA ASN A 42 9.54 22.82 21.14
C ASN A 42 10.76 23.43 21.81
N ASN A 43 11.73 23.88 21.01
CA ASN A 43 13.02 24.35 21.52
C ASN A 43 13.68 23.36 22.50
N GLN A 44 13.71 22.08 22.14
CA GLN A 44 14.28 20.98 22.93
C GLN A 44 13.52 20.68 24.26
N VAL A 45 12.39 21.31 24.48
CA VAL A 45 11.50 21.02 25.61
C VAL A 45 10.40 20.07 25.17
N PHE A 46 10.24 18.97 25.89
CA PHE A 46 9.21 17.98 25.59
C PHE A 46 7.80 18.58 25.75
N VAL A 47 6.96 18.37 24.73
CA VAL A 47 5.58 18.86 24.69
C VAL A 47 4.59 17.72 24.93
N ALA A 48 4.63 16.71 24.08
CA ALA A 48 3.74 15.56 24.17
C ALA A 48 4.16 14.43 23.20
N ASP A 49 3.52 13.28 23.38
CA ASP A 49 3.61 12.15 22.46
C ASP A 49 2.40 12.11 21.51
N ASN A 50 2.62 11.67 20.27
CA ASN A 50 1.57 11.31 19.30
C ASN A 50 0.45 12.36 19.15
N ILE A 51 0.81 13.61 18.98
CA ILE A 51 -0.18 14.69 18.78
C ILE A 51 -0.84 14.53 17.41
N LYS A 52 -2.05 14.00 17.38
CA LYS A 52 -2.83 13.72 16.15
C LYS A 52 -3.16 14.98 15.36
N GLU A 53 -3.19 16.13 16.03
CA GLU A 53 -3.42 17.43 15.41
C GLU A 53 -2.27 17.87 14.50
N VAL A 54 -1.04 17.46 14.83
CA VAL A 54 0.19 17.83 14.10
C VAL A 54 0.65 16.71 13.18
N ILE A 55 0.49 15.46 13.61
CA ILE A 55 1.00 14.29 12.91
C ILE A 55 -0.18 13.53 12.31
N PRO A 56 -0.24 13.34 10.98
CA PRO A 56 -1.28 12.53 10.34
C PRO A 56 -1.44 11.16 10.98
N GLU A 57 -2.68 10.72 11.14
CA GLU A 57 -3.02 9.47 11.85
C GLU A 57 -2.23 8.26 11.34
N PHE A 58 -2.06 8.13 10.03
CA PHE A 58 -1.35 7.00 9.44
C PHE A 58 0.16 7.01 9.74
N LEU A 59 0.74 8.18 10.05
CA LEU A 59 2.13 8.32 10.45
C LEU A 59 2.38 7.94 11.92
N LEU A 60 1.34 7.80 12.74
CA LEU A 60 1.48 7.39 14.14
C LEU A 60 1.97 5.95 14.33
N LEU A 61 2.07 5.18 13.26
CA LEU A 61 2.74 3.87 13.27
C LEU A 61 4.27 3.99 13.33
N LEU A 62 4.82 5.18 13.00
CA LEU A 62 6.24 5.45 13.05
C LEU A 62 6.69 5.79 14.48
N LYS A 63 7.99 5.65 14.70
CA LYS A 63 8.66 6.11 15.92
C LYS A 63 9.58 7.29 15.57
N GLY A 64 9.79 8.18 16.51
CA GLY A 64 10.73 9.28 16.26
C GLY A 64 10.63 10.43 17.21
N VAL A 65 11.34 11.48 16.82
CA VAL A 65 11.41 12.75 17.56
C VAL A 65 11.32 13.89 16.56
N ILE A 66 10.49 14.87 16.87
CA ILE A 66 10.35 16.10 16.10
C ILE A 66 10.49 17.28 17.04
N ASP A 67 11.33 18.25 16.69
CA ASP A 67 11.44 19.54 17.36
C ASP A 67 10.97 20.65 16.40
N CYS A 68 9.94 21.37 16.80
CA CYS A 68 9.36 22.48 16.05
C CYS A 68 9.23 23.71 16.95
N PRO A 69 10.23 24.61 16.97
CA PRO A 69 10.20 25.83 17.77
C PRO A 69 9.03 26.76 17.50
N ASP A 70 8.55 26.76 16.26
CA ASP A 70 7.49 27.67 15.79
C ASP A 70 6.08 27.12 16.09
N LEU A 71 5.96 25.96 16.74
CA LEU A 71 4.65 25.38 17.06
C LEU A 71 3.92 26.24 18.12
N PRO A 72 2.68 26.67 17.86
CA PRO A 72 1.90 27.46 18.81
C PRO A 72 1.45 26.60 20.01
N LEU A 73 2.12 26.72 21.14
CA LEU A 73 1.84 25.96 22.37
C LEU A 73 0.69 26.51 23.22
N ASN A 74 0.31 27.76 23.00
CA ASN A 74 -0.66 28.48 23.82
C ASN A 74 -2.13 28.31 23.35
N VAL A 75 -2.37 27.41 22.42
CA VAL A 75 -3.71 27.14 21.86
C VAL A 75 -4.23 25.79 22.29
N SER A 76 -5.55 25.67 22.41
CA SER A 76 -6.18 24.39 22.71
C SER A 76 -5.97 23.39 21.58
N ARG A 77 -6.03 22.09 21.87
CA ARG A 77 -5.90 21.04 20.84
C ARG A 77 -6.88 21.21 19.67
N SER A 78 -8.12 21.64 19.96
CA SER A 78 -9.13 21.93 18.93
C SER A 78 -8.75 23.13 18.06
N ALA A 79 -8.04 24.12 18.59
CA ALA A 79 -7.52 25.24 17.80
C ALA A 79 -6.33 24.82 16.92
N LEU A 80 -5.49 23.89 17.38
CA LEU A 80 -4.38 23.33 16.58
C LEU A 80 -4.89 22.61 15.33
N GLN A 81 -6.00 21.89 15.40
CA GLN A 81 -6.57 21.18 14.24
C GLN A 81 -6.95 22.10 13.07
N ASN A 82 -7.33 23.33 13.38
CA ASN A 82 -7.76 24.32 12.38
C ASN A 82 -6.66 25.32 12.03
N ASP A 83 -5.47 25.19 12.62
CA ASP A 83 -4.36 26.08 12.35
C ASP A 83 -3.69 25.75 11.01
N GLY A 84 -3.66 26.74 10.11
CA GLY A 84 -3.04 26.59 8.79
C GLY A 84 -1.53 26.30 8.85
N PHE A 85 -0.85 26.69 9.95
CA PHE A 85 0.54 26.39 10.19
C PHE A 85 0.75 24.90 10.54
N VAL A 86 -0.08 24.36 11.41
CA VAL A 86 -0.05 22.93 11.78
C VAL A 86 -0.28 22.07 10.56
N LYS A 87 -1.22 22.46 9.69
CA LYS A 87 -1.44 21.78 8.41
C LYS A 87 -0.20 21.77 7.51
N LYS A 88 0.55 22.86 7.46
CA LYS A 88 1.81 22.92 6.68
C LYS A 88 2.87 21.96 7.25
N ILE A 89 2.97 21.83 8.56
CA ILE A 89 3.86 20.84 9.20
C ILE A 89 3.47 19.43 8.80
N SER A 90 2.19 19.11 8.94
CA SER A 90 1.62 17.82 8.58
C SER A 90 1.88 17.47 7.11
N ASP A 91 1.59 18.39 6.19
CA ASP A 91 1.84 18.23 4.75
C ASP A 91 3.34 18.02 4.44
N TYR A 92 4.23 18.73 5.15
CA TYR A 92 5.67 18.57 4.99
C TYR A 92 6.15 17.18 5.43
N ILE A 93 5.72 16.73 6.61
CA ILE A 93 6.08 15.40 7.12
C ILE A 93 5.59 14.31 6.16
N THR A 94 4.33 14.39 5.74
CA THR A 94 3.72 13.46 4.76
C THR A 94 4.53 13.41 3.46
N LYS A 95 4.90 14.59 2.94
CA LYS A 95 5.73 14.69 1.74
C LYS A 95 7.09 14.01 1.92
N LYS A 96 7.77 14.25 3.02
CA LYS A 96 9.09 13.66 3.31
C LYS A 96 9.04 12.14 3.43
N VAL A 97 7.98 11.61 4.03
CA VAL A 97 7.75 10.17 4.11
C VAL A 97 7.54 9.59 2.71
N ALA A 98 6.66 10.19 1.90
CA ALA A 98 6.44 9.77 0.52
C ALA A 98 7.72 9.87 -0.32
N ASP A 99 8.47 10.95 -0.24
CA ASP A 99 9.73 11.16 -0.97
C ASP A 99 10.78 10.09 -0.61
N LYS A 100 10.86 9.69 0.67
CA LYS A 100 11.76 8.61 1.10
C LYS A 100 11.35 7.27 0.49
N LEU A 101 10.08 6.91 0.56
CA LEU A 101 9.55 5.65 0.04
C LEU A 101 9.70 5.56 -1.49
N THR A 102 9.30 6.60 -2.20
CA THR A 102 9.43 6.66 -3.66
C THR A 102 10.89 6.68 -4.10
N GLY A 103 11.75 7.37 -3.36
CA GLY A 103 13.19 7.37 -3.58
C GLY A 103 13.81 5.98 -3.43
N MET A 104 13.46 5.24 -2.38
CA MET A 104 13.90 3.85 -2.21
C MET A 104 13.44 2.96 -3.36
N CYS A 105 12.18 3.09 -3.79
CA CYS A 105 11.66 2.31 -4.91
C CYS A 105 12.44 2.55 -6.21
N LYS A 106 12.92 3.80 -6.42
CA LYS A 106 13.68 4.18 -7.63
C LYS A 106 15.16 3.82 -7.58
N THR A 107 15.80 4.03 -6.43
CA THR A 107 17.27 4.01 -6.33
C THR A 107 17.82 2.87 -5.48
N ASP A 108 16.96 2.21 -4.70
CA ASP A 108 17.31 1.11 -3.79
C ASP A 108 16.19 0.06 -3.77
N ARG A 109 15.84 -0.41 -4.95
CA ARG A 109 14.72 -1.32 -5.18
C ARG A 109 14.83 -2.61 -4.39
N GLU A 110 16.04 -3.14 -4.23
CA GLU A 110 16.30 -4.37 -3.47
C GLU A 110 15.87 -4.24 -2.00
N ASN A 111 16.28 -3.16 -1.34
CA ASN A 111 15.85 -2.91 0.04
C ASN A 111 14.36 -2.56 0.13
N TYR A 112 13.81 -1.85 -0.86
CA TYR A 112 12.39 -1.55 -0.91
C TYR A 112 11.54 -2.83 -0.96
N GLU A 113 11.90 -3.79 -1.80
CA GLU A 113 11.25 -5.10 -1.88
C GLU A 113 11.45 -5.93 -0.61
N LYS A 114 12.65 -5.92 -0.04
CA LYS A 114 12.98 -6.61 1.21
C LYS A 114 12.12 -6.12 2.39
N TYR A 115 11.83 -4.83 2.43
CA TYR A 115 11.03 -4.23 3.51
C TYR A 115 9.53 -4.21 3.18
N TRP A 116 9.13 -4.58 1.96
CA TRP A 116 7.77 -4.41 1.49
C TRP A 116 6.71 -5.07 2.39
N ASP A 117 6.95 -6.28 2.86
CA ASP A 117 6.01 -6.99 3.72
C ASP A 117 5.76 -6.26 5.05
N ASP A 118 6.78 -5.54 5.56
CA ASP A 118 6.67 -4.73 6.77
C ASP A 118 6.03 -3.35 6.51
N ILE A 119 6.29 -2.72 5.36
CA ILE A 119 5.88 -1.33 5.09
C ILE A 119 4.58 -1.22 4.29
N ASN A 120 4.15 -2.26 3.56
CA ASN A 120 2.98 -2.17 2.70
C ASN A 120 1.67 -1.89 3.45
N PRO A 121 1.39 -2.46 4.64
CA PRO A 121 0.17 -2.10 5.38
C PRO A 121 0.12 -0.63 5.75
N PHE A 122 1.27 -0.05 6.14
CA PHE A 122 1.41 1.37 6.41
C PHE A 122 1.13 2.23 5.17
N ILE A 123 1.74 1.88 4.03
CA ILE A 123 1.55 2.62 2.77
C ILE A 123 0.10 2.56 2.32
N LYS A 124 -0.51 1.37 2.32
CA LYS A 124 -1.90 1.17 1.93
C LYS A 124 -2.86 1.94 2.84
N PHE A 125 -2.64 1.88 4.15
CA PHE A 125 -3.42 2.67 5.10
C PHE A 125 -3.28 4.17 4.86
N GLY A 126 -2.05 4.64 4.61
CA GLY A 126 -1.78 6.04 4.25
C GLY A 126 -2.52 6.47 2.99
N CYS A 127 -2.51 5.65 1.95
CA CYS A 127 -3.24 5.92 0.69
C CYS A 127 -4.76 6.00 0.90
N LEU A 128 -5.31 5.21 1.82
CA LEU A 128 -6.74 5.26 2.16
C LEU A 128 -7.13 6.49 2.97
N LYS A 129 -6.19 7.06 3.74
CA LYS A 129 -6.44 8.18 4.66
C LYS A 129 -6.07 9.54 4.09
N ASP A 130 -5.10 9.60 3.19
CA ASP A 130 -4.55 10.85 2.65
C ASP A 130 -4.42 10.77 1.13
N GLU A 131 -5.24 11.55 0.42
CA GLU A 131 -5.27 11.54 -1.04
C GLU A 131 -3.96 12.05 -1.67
N LYS A 132 -3.34 13.07 -1.07
CA LYS A 132 -2.05 13.58 -1.55
C LYS A 132 -0.93 12.55 -1.40
N PHE A 133 -0.98 11.77 -0.31
CA PHE A 133 -0.06 10.65 -0.13
C PHE A 133 -0.33 9.55 -1.16
N ALA A 134 -1.59 9.21 -1.39
CA ALA A 134 -1.99 8.23 -2.42
C ALA A 134 -1.50 8.64 -3.82
N GLU A 135 -1.71 9.88 -4.23
CA GLU A 135 -1.24 10.40 -5.52
C GLU A 135 0.27 10.25 -5.71
N LYS A 136 1.05 10.47 -4.64
CA LYS A 136 2.50 10.30 -4.67
C LYS A 136 2.95 8.84 -4.69
N MET A 137 2.20 7.95 -4.05
CA MET A 137 2.57 6.55 -3.88
C MET A 137 2.04 5.63 -4.99
N ASN A 138 1.02 6.01 -5.74
CA ASN A 138 0.30 5.14 -6.69
C ASN A 138 1.22 4.35 -7.63
N ASP A 139 2.23 5.01 -8.21
CA ASP A 139 3.16 4.37 -9.14
C ASP A 139 4.26 3.54 -8.48
N TYR A 140 4.32 3.58 -7.14
CA TYR A 140 5.39 2.95 -6.34
C TYR A 140 4.88 1.84 -5.43
N ILE A 141 3.60 1.51 -5.52
CA ILE A 141 3.02 0.37 -4.85
C ILE A 141 3.36 -0.88 -5.65
N ILE A 142 3.94 -1.86 -4.96
CA ILE A 142 4.35 -3.11 -5.57
C ILE A 142 3.56 -4.28 -5.00
N PHE A 143 3.39 -5.30 -5.81
CA PHE A 143 2.67 -6.51 -5.48
C PHE A 143 3.53 -7.72 -5.77
N LYS A 144 3.51 -8.69 -4.88
CA LYS A 144 4.18 -9.98 -5.12
C LYS A 144 3.31 -10.83 -6.04
N ASN A 145 3.88 -11.31 -7.12
CA ASN A 145 3.18 -12.17 -8.06
C ASN A 145 3.36 -13.66 -7.76
N LEU A 146 2.77 -14.55 -8.56
CA LEU A 146 2.84 -16.01 -8.38
C LEU A 146 4.26 -16.59 -8.53
N GLU A 147 5.17 -15.88 -9.20
CA GLU A 147 6.58 -16.25 -9.29
C GLU A 147 7.43 -15.73 -8.10
N GLY A 148 6.81 -15.01 -7.16
CA GLY A 148 7.48 -14.39 -6.04
C GLY A 148 8.23 -13.10 -6.38
N LYS A 149 8.01 -12.54 -7.58
CA LYS A 149 8.58 -11.26 -8.02
C LYS A 149 7.67 -10.10 -7.62
N TYR A 150 8.25 -8.94 -7.38
CA TYR A 150 7.50 -7.71 -7.10
C TYR A 150 7.28 -6.90 -8.38
N VAL A 151 6.03 -6.60 -8.68
CA VAL A 151 5.60 -5.85 -9.86
C VAL A 151 4.72 -4.67 -9.45
N THR A 152 4.74 -3.60 -10.22
CA THR A 152 3.76 -2.51 -10.08
C THR A 152 2.43 -2.91 -10.73
N LEU A 153 1.35 -2.20 -10.38
CA LEU A 153 0.05 -2.42 -11.04
C LEU A 153 0.17 -2.26 -12.56
N LYS A 154 0.88 -1.24 -13.01
CA LYS A 154 1.11 -0.97 -14.43
C LYS A 154 1.85 -2.10 -15.12
N ASP A 155 2.94 -2.60 -14.51
CA ASP A 155 3.72 -3.70 -15.07
C ASP A 155 2.90 -4.99 -15.15
N TYR A 156 2.09 -5.26 -14.11
CA TYR A 156 1.17 -6.41 -14.10
C TYR A 156 0.15 -6.35 -15.24
N LEU A 157 -0.52 -5.21 -15.40
CA LEU A 157 -1.53 -5.02 -16.44
C LEU A 157 -0.94 -5.11 -17.85
N GLU A 158 0.23 -4.52 -18.09
CA GLU A 158 0.90 -4.59 -19.39
C GLU A 158 1.33 -6.02 -19.72
N ALA A 159 1.90 -6.75 -18.75
CA ALA A 159 2.34 -8.14 -18.95
C ALA A 159 1.18 -9.12 -19.23
N ASN A 160 -0.02 -8.81 -18.76
CA ASN A 160 -1.19 -9.69 -18.87
C ASN A 160 -2.27 -9.15 -19.83
N LYS A 161 -2.00 -8.08 -20.56
CA LYS A 161 -2.97 -7.38 -21.40
C LYS A 161 -3.67 -8.26 -22.44
N GLU A 162 -2.95 -9.21 -23.04
CA GLU A 162 -3.49 -10.12 -24.05
C GLU A 162 -4.38 -11.23 -23.47
N LYS A 163 -4.31 -11.47 -22.15
CA LYS A 163 -4.99 -12.60 -21.48
C LYS A 163 -6.20 -12.17 -20.69
N HIS A 164 -6.08 -11.04 -19.99
CA HIS A 164 -7.16 -10.51 -19.15
C HIS A 164 -7.00 -8.98 -18.99
N GLU A 165 -7.38 -8.28 -20.03
CA GLU A 165 -7.30 -6.81 -20.06
C GLU A 165 -8.01 -6.20 -18.86
N ASN A 166 -7.33 -5.23 -18.19
CA ASN A 166 -7.82 -4.47 -17.05
C ASN A 166 -8.28 -5.30 -15.82
N THR A 167 -8.04 -6.61 -15.80
CA THR A 167 -8.36 -7.46 -14.65
C THR A 167 -7.10 -7.89 -13.91
N VAL A 168 -7.08 -7.68 -12.60
CA VAL A 168 -6.02 -8.14 -11.70
C VAL A 168 -6.54 -9.29 -10.86
N PHE A 169 -6.00 -10.49 -11.09
CA PHE A 169 -6.32 -11.63 -10.24
C PHE A 169 -5.50 -11.62 -8.97
N TYR A 170 -6.12 -12.00 -7.85
CA TYR A 170 -5.42 -12.03 -6.58
C TYR A 170 -5.70 -13.28 -5.74
N VAL A 171 -4.71 -13.61 -4.93
CA VAL A 171 -4.69 -14.73 -3.97
C VAL A 171 -4.75 -14.17 -2.56
N THR A 172 -5.63 -14.70 -1.73
CA THR A 172 -5.75 -14.33 -0.31
C THR A 172 -5.11 -15.37 0.62
N ASP A 173 -5.10 -16.63 0.22
CA ASP A 173 -4.43 -17.72 0.93
C ASP A 173 -3.80 -18.70 -0.07
N GLU A 174 -2.46 -18.75 -0.08
CA GLU A 174 -1.72 -19.59 -1.04
C GLU A 174 -1.93 -21.10 -0.82
N LYS A 175 -2.24 -21.51 0.39
CA LYS A 175 -2.47 -22.94 0.72
C LYS A 175 -3.86 -23.37 0.29
N GLU A 176 -4.88 -22.64 0.72
CA GLU A 176 -6.27 -22.93 0.38
C GLU A 176 -6.52 -22.81 -1.13
N GLN A 177 -5.89 -21.84 -1.79
CA GLN A 177 -6.06 -21.56 -3.21
C GLN A 177 -4.98 -22.20 -4.11
N SER A 178 -4.18 -23.13 -3.58
CA SER A 178 -3.05 -23.76 -4.28
C SER A 178 -3.45 -24.44 -5.61
N GLN A 179 -4.64 -25.00 -5.68
CA GLN A 179 -5.19 -25.64 -6.88
C GLN A 179 -5.35 -24.61 -8.02
N TYR A 180 -5.92 -23.45 -7.71
CA TYR A 180 -6.11 -22.35 -8.67
C TYR A 180 -4.77 -21.72 -9.08
N ILE A 181 -3.85 -21.57 -8.14
CA ILE A 181 -2.48 -21.09 -8.42
C ILE A 181 -1.79 -22.00 -9.44
N ASN A 182 -1.88 -23.32 -9.26
CA ASN A 182 -1.29 -24.29 -10.18
C ASN A 182 -1.93 -24.23 -11.57
N MET A 183 -3.24 -23.99 -11.66
CA MET A 183 -3.94 -23.81 -12.92
C MET A 183 -3.47 -22.54 -13.64
N PHE A 184 -3.42 -21.40 -12.94
CA PHE A 184 -2.92 -20.14 -13.49
C PHE A 184 -1.50 -20.28 -14.05
N LYS A 185 -0.61 -20.96 -13.30
CA LYS A 185 0.77 -21.22 -13.77
C LYS A 185 0.80 -22.09 -15.01
N LYS A 186 -0.04 -23.10 -15.14
CA LYS A 186 -0.10 -23.95 -16.35
C LYS A 186 -0.55 -23.19 -17.58
N GLU A 187 -1.50 -22.27 -17.41
CA GLU A 187 -2.03 -21.43 -18.49
C GLU A 187 -1.18 -20.16 -18.71
N ASN A 188 -0.01 -20.05 -18.04
CA ASN A 188 0.84 -18.85 -18.05
C ASN A 188 0.08 -17.57 -17.65
N MET A 189 -0.91 -17.69 -16.80
CA MET A 189 -1.61 -16.56 -16.19
C MET A 189 -0.94 -16.17 -14.87
N ASP A 190 -0.99 -14.90 -14.52
CA ASP A 190 -0.43 -14.38 -13.28
C ASP A 190 -1.51 -13.86 -12.33
N ALA A 191 -1.19 -13.80 -11.06
CA ALA A 191 -2.00 -13.19 -10.01
C ALA A 191 -1.09 -12.54 -8.97
N ILE A 192 -1.63 -11.61 -8.20
CA ILE A 192 -0.93 -10.97 -7.10
C ILE A 192 -1.35 -11.57 -5.75
N ILE A 193 -0.46 -11.53 -4.77
CA ILE A 193 -0.69 -12.08 -3.44
C ILE A 193 -1.09 -10.96 -2.49
N LEU A 194 -2.30 -11.05 -1.91
CA LEU A 194 -2.91 -10.07 -1.02
C LEU A 194 -3.39 -10.78 0.26
N THR A 195 -2.52 -10.87 1.25
CA THR A 195 -2.78 -11.63 2.49
C THR A 195 -3.16 -10.78 3.70
N HIS A 196 -3.09 -9.46 3.60
CA HIS A 196 -3.40 -8.54 4.70
C HIS A 196 -4.85 -8.05 4.65
N ASN A 197 -5.46 -7.85 5.81
CA ASN A 197 -6.82 -7.32 5.90
C ASN A 197 -7.01 -5.95 5.23
N ILE A 198 -5.93 -5.14 5.18
CA ILE A 198 -5.94 -3.83 4.53
C ILE A 198 -6.03 -3.94 3.00
N ASP A 199 -5.72 -5.09 2.42
CA ASP A 199 -5.70 -5.27 0.98
C ASP A 199 -7.08 -5.13 0.36
N GLN A 200 -8.12 -5.65 1.02
CA GLN A 200 -9.49 -5.57 0.50
C GLN A 200 -9.98 -4.11 0.33
N PRO A 201 -9.97 -3.24 1.34
CA PRO A 201 -10.34 -1.85 1.14
C PRO A 201 -9.39 -1.12 0.19
N PHE A 202 -8.13 -1.53 0.11
CA PHE A 202 -7.16 -0.93 -0.79
C PHE A 202 -7.45 -1.23 -2.26
N ILE A 203 -7.73 -2.47 -2.63
CA ILE A 203 -8.10 -2.81 -4.02
C ILE A 203 -9.41 -2.15 -4.44
N THR A 204 -10.40 -2.05 -3.55
CA THR A 204 -11.64 -1.30 -3.81
C THR A 204 -11.34 0.19 -4.08
N HIS A 205 -10.40 0.78 -3.35
CA HIS A 205 -9.94 2.15 -3.60
C HIS A 205 -9.29 2.28 -4.99
N LEU A 206 -8.45 1.31 -5.38
CA LEU A 206 -7.81 1.31 -6.70
C LEU A 206 -8.81 1.19 -7.85
N GLU A 207 -9.83 0.33 -7.71
CA GLU A 207 -10.93 0.20 -8.68
C GLU A 207 -11.68 1.53 -8.83
N GLY A 208 -11.99 2.20 -7.73
CA GLY A 208 -12.67 3.49 -7.74
C GLY A 208 -11.85 4.64 -8.37
N LYS A 209 -10.53 4.53 -8.37
CA LYS A 209 -9.62 5.55 -8.96
C LYS A 209 -9.24 5.26 -10.42
N ASN A 210 -9.39 4.04 -10.90
CA ASN A 210 -9.00 3.62 -12.24
C ASN A 210 -10.22 3.04 -12.97
N GLU A 211 -10.78 3.81 -13.89
CA GLU A 211 -11.93 3.39 -14.68
C GLU A 211 -11.63 2.11 -15.47
N GLY A 212 -12.52 1.14 -15.38
CA GLY A 212 -12.38 -0.16 -16.05
C GLY A 212 -11.46 -1.17 -15.35
N LEU A 213 -10.72 -0.78 -14.30
CA LEU A 213 -9.88 -1.71 -13.54
C LEU A 213 -10.77 -2.59 -12.63
N LYS A 214 -10.55 -3.90 -12.67
CA LYS A 214 -11.23 -4.88 -11.81
C LYS A 214 -10.23 -5.75 -11.07
N PHE A 215 -10.53 -6.06 -9.82
CA PHE A 215 -9.81 -7.09 -9.05
C PHE A 215 -10.71 -8.30 -8.84
N ALA A 216 -10.20 -9.48 -9.18
CA ALA A 216 -10.93 -10.73 -9.03
C ALA A 216 -10.12 -11.75 -8.23
N ARG A 217 -10.76 -12.40 -7.27
CA ARG A 217 -10.10 -13.54 -6.58
C ARG A 217 -9.82 -14.65 -7.57
N ILE A 218 -8.70 -15.33 -7.38
CA ILE A 218 -8.22 -16.40 -8.25
C ILE A 218 -9.21 -17.59 -8.36
N ASP A 219 -10.07 -17.76 -7.35
CA ASP A 219 -11.10 -18.80 -7.25
C ASP A 219 -12.49 -18.34 -7.70
N THR A 220 -12.60 -17.15 -8.28
CA THR A 220 -13.86 -16.64 -8.84
C THR A 220 -14.15 -17.34 -10.18
N ASP A 221 -15.43 -17.55 -10.48
CA ASP A 221 -15.84 -18.11 -11.78
C ASP A 221 -15.46 -17.13 -12.90
N LEU A 222 -14.51 -17.55 -13.73
CA LEU A 222 -13.98 -16.76 -14.83
C LEU A 222 -15.01 -16.50 -15.93
N SER A 223 -16.05 -17.32 -16.01
CA SER A 223 -17.09 -17.19 -17.03
C SER A 223 -17.87 -15.88 -16.92
N ASP A 224 -18.03 -15.34 -15.72
CA ASP A 224 -18.75 -14.09 -15.51
C ASP A 224 -17.87 -12.85 -15.79
N ILE A 225 -16.57 -12.97 -15.60
CA ILE A 225 -15.61 -11.86 -15.83
C ILE A 225 -15.43 -11.60 -17.32
N PHE A 226 -15.39 -12.66 -18.13
CA PHE A 226 -15.19 -12.56 -19.58
C PHE A 226 -16.47 -12.25 -20.37
N LYS A 227 -17.67 -12.42 -19.80
CA LYS A 227 -18.92 -12.08 -20.47
C LYS A 227 -19.19 -10.59 -20.66
N GLU A 228 -18.57 -9.74 -19.84
CA GLU A 228 -18.79 -8.29 -19.89
C GLU A 228 -17.90 -7.56 -20.90
N GLU A 229 -16.81 -8.16 -21.39
CA GLU A 229 -15.76 -7.43 -22.13
C GLU A 229 -15.63 -7.72 -23.62
N THR A 230 -16.36 -8.70 -24.23
CA THR A 230 -16.08 -9.02 -25.64
C THR A 230 -17.30 -9.48 -26.45
N ASN A 231 -17.22 -9.17 -27.75
CA ASN A 231 -18.09 -9.73 -28.79
C ASN A 231 -18.11 -11.26 -28.75
N GLU A 232 -19.30 -11.82 -28.81
CA GLU A 232 -19.67 -13.20 -28.47
C GLU A 232 -18.93 -14.32 -29.25
N ASP A 233 -18.15 -14.05 -30.28
CA ASP A 233 -17.64 -15.08 -31.19
C ASP A 233 -16.20 -15.54 -30.93
N GLU A 234 -15.31 -14.72 -30.36
CA GLU A 234 -13.92 -15.13 -30.07
C GLU A 234 -13.74 -15.76 -28.68
N LEU A 235 -14.71 -15.58 -27.80
CA LEU A 235 -14.64 -16.04 -26.41
C LEU A 235 -15.13 -17.46 -26.18
N LYS A 236 -15.97 -18.01 -27.07
CA LYS A 236 -16.52 -19.35 -26.87
C LYS A 236 -15.41 -20.41 -26.76
N ASP A 237 -14.41 -20.34 -27.63
CA ASP A 237 -13.34 -21.36 -27.66
C ASP A 237 -12.43 -21.29 -26.43
N THR A 238 -12.09 -20.07 -25.96
CA THR A 238 -11.18 -19.90 -24.82
C THR A 238 -11.91 -20.14 -23.49
N THR A 239 -13.17 -19.71 -23.39
CA THR A 239 -14.01 -19.90 -22.18
C THR A 239 -14.43 -21.35 -22.02
N GLU A 240 -14.76 -22.06 -23.12
CA GLU A 240 -15.06 -23.49 -23.09
C GLU A 240 -13.83 -24.33 -22.72
N ALA A 241 -12.66 -24.00 -23.23
CA ALA A 241 -11.42 -24.68 -22.88
C ALA A 241 -11.04 -24.47 -21.40
N LEU A 242 -11.15 -23.24 -20.90
CA LEU A 242 -10.92 -22.91 -19.48
C LEU A 242 -11.98 -23.55 -18.58
N THR A 243 -13.26 -23.45 -18.93
CA THR A 243 -14.35 -24.06 -18.15
C THR A 243 -14.25 -25.59 -18.14
N ALA A 244 -13.88 -26.21 -19.25
CA ALA A 244 -13.62 -27.64 -19.32
C ALA A 244 -12.40 -28.07 -18.48
N ALA A 245 -11.32 -27.28 -18.50
CA ALA A 245 -10.16 -27.50 -17.66
C ALA A 245 -10.50 -27.36 -16.17
N PHE A 246 -11.30 -26.35 -15.80
CA PHE A 246 -11.79 -26.15 -14.43
C PHE A 246 -12.68 -27.30 -13.96
N LYS A 247 -13.67 -27.72 -14.77
CA LYS A 247 -14.54 -28.84 -14.42
C LYS A 247 -13.78 -30.16 -14.28
N LYS A 248 -12.81 -30.40 -15.15
CA LYS A 248 -11.96 -31.60 -15.10
C LYS A 248 -11.00 -31.62 -13.90
N ALA A 249 -10.52 -30.45 -13.48
CA ALA A 249 -9.63 -30.32 -12.32
C ALA A 249 -10.39 -30.43 -10.99
N LEU A 250 -11.67 -30.04 -10.96
CA LEU A 250 -12.51 -30.09 -9.77
C LEU A 250 -13.25 -31.43 -9.60
N ASN A 251 -13.08 -32.41 -10.52
CA ASN A 251 -13.84 -33.70 -10.52
C ASN A 251 -15.38 -33.54 -10.44
N ASN A 252 -15.88 -32.42 -10.91
CA ASN A 252 -17.32 -32.23 -11.06
C ASN A 252 -17.71 -32.55 -12.50
N ASP A 253 -18.32 -33.71 -12.68
CA ASP A 253 -19.07 -34.09 -13.89
C ASP A 253 -20.33 -33.24 -14.06
#